data_f2e55deb2865943a03367d23627657eb
#
_entry.id   f2e55deb2865943a03367d23627657eb
#
_cell.length_a   1.000
_cell.length_b   1.000
_cell.length_c   1.000
_cell.angle_alpha   90.00
_cell.angle_beta   90.00
_cell.angle_gamma   90.00
#
_symmetry.space_group_name_H-M   'P 1'
#
loop_
_entity.id
_entity.type
_entity.pdbx_description
1 polymer ?
#
loop_
_entity_poly.entity_id
_entity_poly.type
_entity_poly.pdbx_seq_one_letter_code
_entity_poly.pdbx_strand_id
1 'polypeptide(L)'
;MVIGKGLISSVFSNYIDSEDILIFASGVSDSNETRISEFNRELELVRLSLSKYPTMLFVYFSTYSIDHICLNSRPYTKHKLNIENLIQENSSNYLICRLSNIVGAGGNSSN
;
A
#
# COMPACT_ATOMS: atom_id res chain seq x y z
N MET A 1 6.65 -13.28 -0.04
CA MET A 1 7.36 -12.21 -0.78
C MET A 1 7.05 -10.85 -0.19
N VAL A 2 8.03 -10.00 -0.07
CA VAL A 2 7.84 -8.64 0.43
C VAL A 2 8.42 -7.66 -0.59
N ILE A 3 7.60 -6.68 -1.00
CA ILE A 3 8.05 -5.61 -1.90
C ILE A 3 8.14 -4.34 -1.08
N GLY A 4 9.36 -3.77 -0.96
CA GLY A 4 9.62 -2.56 -0.21
C GLY A 4 10.77 -2.71 0.76
N LYS A 5 11.23 -1.58 1.32
CA LYS A 5 12.39 -1.51 2.20
C LYS A 5 12.17 -0.70 3.48
N GLY A 6 10.96 -0.20 3.70
CA GLY A 6 10.66 0.66 4.84
C GLY A 6 10.27 -0.09 6.09
N LEU A 7 9.61 0.63 7.02
CA LEU A 7 9.19 0.09 8.30
C LEU A 7 8.27 -1.12 8.16
N ILE A 8 7.27 -1.03 7.31
CA ILE A 8 6.31 -2.12 7.14
C ILE A 8 7.01 -3.37 6.59
N SER A 9 7.93 -3.21 5.62
CA SER A 9 8.63 -4.36 5.06
C SER A 9 9.50 -5.06 6.09
N SER A 10 10.11 -4.31 7.02
CA SER A 10 10.92 -4.90 8.08
C SER A 10 10.09 -5.71 9.07
N VAL A 11 8.88 -5.25 9.37
CA VAL A 11 7.96 -5.97 10.26
C VAL A 11 7.56 -7.31 9.67
N PHE A 12 7.42 -7.38 8.34
CA PHE A 12 6.98 -8.58 7.64
C PHE A 12 8.14 -9.36 7.00
N SER A 13 9.36 -9.19 7.49
CA SER A 13 10.54 -9.87 6.92
C SER A 13 10.43 -11.40 6.88
N ASN A 14 9.63 -11.99 7.77
CA ASN A 14 9.40 -13.44 7.78
C ASN A 14 8.71 -13.95 6.51
N TYR A 15 8.09 -13.06 5.73
CA TYR A 15 7.36 -13.43 4.52
C TYR A 15 8.17 -13.22 3.23
N ILE A 16 9.47 -12.88 3.36
CA ILE A 16 10.32 -12.61 2.17
C ILE A 16 10.32 -13.79 1.21
N ASP A 17 10.41 -15.01 1.74
CA ASP A 17 10.49 -16.23 0.94
C ASP A 17 9.12 -16.91 0.73
N SER A 18 8.03 -16.29 1.15
CA SER A 18 6.71 -16.88 0.95
C SER A 18 6.34 -16.90 -0.53
N GLU A 19 5.80 -18.03 -0.97
CA GLU A 19 5.27 -18.19 -2.33
C GLU A 19 3.76 -18.01 -2.39
N ASP A 20 3.09 -17.91 -1.23
CA ASP A 20 1.64 -17.81 -1.14
C ASP A 20 1.15 -16.39 -0.86
N ILE A 21 1.98 -15.57 -0.22
CA ILE A 21 1.62 -14.24 0.25
C ILE A 21 2.61 -13.21 -0.28
N LEU A 22 2.07 -12.15 -0.88
CA LEU A 22 2.84 -10.99 -1.31
C LEU A 22 2.46 -9.80 -0.42
N ILE A 23 3.42 -9.32 0.36
CA ILE A 23 3.26 -8.12 1.18
C ILE A 23 3.75 -6.92 0.37
N PHE A 24 2.84 -6.06 -0.03
CA PHE A 24 3.21 -4.85 -0.78
C PHE A 24 3.45 -3.72 0.22
N ALA A 25 4.73 -3.42 0.44
CA ALA A 25 5.17 -2.44 1.43
C ALA A 25 5.97 -1.30 0.80
N SER A 26 5.77 -1.05 -0.50
CA SER A 26 6.47 -0.02 -1.27
C SER A 26 5.56 1.15 -1.64
N GLY A 27 4.43 1.30 -0.96
CA GLY A 27 3.49 2.36 -1.24
C GLY A 27 3.96 3.73 -0.76
N VAL A 28 3.30 4.75 -1.24
CA VAL A 28 3.48 6.11 -0.75
C VAL A 28 3.02 6.15 0.71
N SER A 29 3.89 6.59 1.61
CA SER A 29 3.62 6.58 3.05
C SER A 29 3.38 7.97 3.64
N ASP A 30 3.73 9.04 2.93
CA ASP A 30 3.55 10.41 3.39
C ASP A 30 2.14 10.89 3.02
N SER A 31 1.30 11.11 4.02
CA SER A 31 -0.07 11.57 3.80
C SER A 31 -0.17 12.97 3.21
N ASN A 32 0.92 13.72 3.21
CA ASN A 32 1.00 15.05 2.60
C ASN A 32 1.58 15.01 1.18
N GLU A 33 1.83 13.82 0.64
CA GLU A 33 2.38 13.67 -0.70
C GLU A 33 1.42 14.23 -1.75
N THR A 34 1.96 14.98 -2.69
CA THR A 34 1.20 15.56 -3.80
C THR A 34 1.83 15.28 -5.16
N ARG A 35 3.02 14.66 -5.19
CA ARG A 35 3.75 14.43 -6.45
C ARG A 35 3.12 13.30 -7.23
N ILE A 36 2.68 13.60 -8.43
CA ILE A 36 2.09 12.61 -9.33
C ILE A 36 3.10 11.51 -9.67
N SER A 37 4.39 11.84 -9.76
CA SER A 37 5.43 10.85 -10.04
C SER A 37 5.48 9.74 -8.99
N GLU A 38 5.27 10.07 -7.70
CA GLU A 38 5.24 9.08 -6.62
C GLU A 38 3.97 8.24 -6.68
N PHE A 39 2.84 8.85 -7.00
CA PHE A 39 1.59 8.12 -7.17
C PHE A 39 1.67 7.16 -8.35
N ASN A 40 2.24 7.60 -9.48
CA ASN A 40 2.41 6.75 -10.65
C ASN A 40 3.41 5.61 -10.40
N ARG A 41 4.46 5.85 -9.62
CA ARG A 41 5.41 4.82 -9.24
C ARG A 41 4.69 3.69 -8.50
N GLU A 42 3.89 4.02 -7.51
CA GLU A 42 3.14 3.01 -6.76
C GLU A 42 2.13 2.29 -7.66
N LEU A 43 1.39 3.03 -8.47
CA LEU A 43 0.39 2.47 -9.37
C LEU A 43 0.99 1.42 -10.31
N GLU A 44 2.12 1.75 -10.95
CA GLU A 44 2.78 0.83 -11.85
C GLU A 44 3.34 -0.39 -11.13
N LEU A 45 3.91 -0.20 -9.94
CA LEU A 45 4.47 -1.31 -9.18
C LEU A 45 3.37 -2.27 -8.72
N VAL A 46 2.22 -1.75 -8.29
CA VAL A 46 1.07 -2.58 -7.93
C VAL A 46 0.57 -3.35 -9.15
N ARG A 47 0.43 -2.67 -10.28
CA ARG A 47 -0.05 -3.30 -11.52
C ARG A 47 0.87 -4.43 -11.97
N LEU A 48 2.18 -4.19 -11.96
CA LEU A 48 3.18 -5.20 -12.32
C LEU A 48 3.15 -6.38 -11.35
N SER A 49 3.02 -6.12 -10.06
CA SER A 49 2.98 -7.18 -9.03
C SER A 49 1.76 -8.05 -9.18
N LEU A 50 0.59 -7.46 -9.42
CA LEU A 50 -0.65 -8.20 -9.63
C LEU A 50 -0.58 -9.08 -10.89
N SER A 51 0.03 -8.56 -11.94
CA SER A 51 0.17 -9.28 -13.20
C SER A 51 1.17 -10.43 -13.09
N LYS A 52 2.26 -10.21 -12.36
CA LYS A 52 3.36 -11.18 -12.26
C LYS A 52 3.06 -12.30 -11.28
N TYR A 53 2.28 -12.01 -10.23
CA TYR A 53 2.00 -12.97 -9.16
C TYR A 53 0.49 -13.12 -8.92
N PRO A 54 -0.27 -13.59 -9.92
CA PRO A 54 -1.73 -13.55 -9.88
C PRO A 54 -2.36 -14.50 -8.86
N THR A 55 -1.62 -15.50 -8.39
CA THR A 55 -2.15 -16.51 -7.46
C THR A 55 -1.82 -16.23 -6.00
N MET A 56 -0.93 -15.28 -5.72
CA MET A 56 -0.55 -14.95 -4.36
C MET A 56 -1.62 -14.10 -3.69
N LEU A 57 -1.77 -14.25 -2.37
CA LEU A 57 -2.58 -13.31 -1.59
C LEU A 57 -1.86 -11.96 -1.59
N PHE A 58 -2.50 -10.95 -2.17
CA PHE A 58 -1.91 -9.61 -2.27
C PHE A 58 -2.33 -8.79 -1.06
N VAL A 59 -1.39 -8.49 -0.17
CA VAL A 59 -1.63 -7.70 1.03
C VAL A 59 -1.18 -6.27 0.79
N TYR A 60 -2.12 -5.33 0.85
CA TYR A 60 -1.87 -3.92 0.60
C TYR A 60 -2.20 -3.08 1.83
N PHE A 61 -1.34 -2.09 2.11
CA PHE A 61 -1.55 -1.17 3.23
C PHE A 61 -2.06 0.16 2.71
N SER A 62 -3.32 0.43 3.00
CA SER A 62 -4.00 1.65 2.62
C SER A 62 -4.16 2.58 3.82
N THR A 63 -5.08 3.51 3.78
CA THR A 63 -5.22 4.55 4.80
C THR A 63 -6.65 4.62 5.33
N TYR A 64 -6.79 4.84 6.64
CA TYR A 64 -8.08 5.10 7.26
C TYR A 64 -8.72 6.39 6.76
N SER A 65 -7.91 7.32 6.21
CA SER A 65 -8.40 8.63 5.80
C SER A 65 -9.44 8.58 4.68
N ILE A 66 -9.58 7.44 4.01
CA ILE A 66 -10.60 7.24 2.98
C ILE A 66 -12.01 7.48 3.56
N ASP A 67 -12.25 7.01 4.79
CA ASP A 67 -13.54 7.16 5.46
C ASP A 67 -13.61 8.41 6.33
N HIS A 68 -12.57 9.24 6.39
CA HIS A 68 -12.52 10.39 7.26
C HIS A 68 -12.95 11.65 6.50
N ILE A 69 -14.06 12.26 6.92
CA ILE A 69 -14.69 13.37 6.19
C ILE A 69 -13.75 14.57 5.97
N CYS A 70 -12.82 14.81 6.89
CA CYS A 70 -11.88 15.94 6.79
C CYS A 70 -10.64 15.60 5.95
N LEU A 71 -10.38 14.34 5.68
CA LEU A 71 -9.13 13.89 5.04
C LEU A 71 -9.34 13.22 3.69
N ASN A 72 -10.58 12.85 3.36
CA ASN A 72 -10.84 12.04 2.18
C ASN A 72 -10.67 12.77 0.84
N SER A 73 -10.52 14.10 0.86
CA SER A 73 -10.29 14.90 -0.35
C SER A 73 -8.81 15.12 -0.66
N ARG A 74 -7.91 14.69 0.23
CA ARG A 74 -6.46 14.85 -0.01
C ARG A 74 -6.00 14.04 -1.22
N PRO A 75 -5.03 14.54 -2.00
CA PRO A 75 -4.47 13.77 -3.12
C PRO A 75 -3.97 12.37 -2.72
N TYR A 76 -3.30 12.27 -1.59
CA TYR A 76 -2.83 11.01 -1.04
C TYR A 76 -3.98 10.03 -0.82
N THR A 77 -5.07 10.49 -0.20
CA THR A 77 -6.23 9.65 0.09
C THR A 77 -6.91 9.17 -1.18
N LYS A 78 -7.08 10.07 -2.16
CA LYS A 78 -7.67 9.72 -3.45
C LYS A 78 -6.80 8.71 -4.20
N HIS A 79 -5.48 8.87 -4.11
CA HIS A 79 -4.55 7.94 -4.71
C HIS A 79 -4.69 6.54 -4.09
N LYS A 80 -4.74 6.47 -2.75
CA LYS A 80 -4.88 5.19 -2.06
C LYS A 80 -6.19 4.50 -2.42
N LEU A 81 -7.27 5.25 -2.54
CA LEU A 81 -8.56 4.69 -2.98
C LEU A 81 -8.46 4.14 -4.41
N ASN A 82 -7.78 4.84 -5.31
CA ASN A 82 -7.56 4.37 -6.67
C ASN A 82 -6.77 3.05 -6.68
N ILE A 83 -5.77 2.92 -5.83
CA ILE A 83 -5.00 1.67 -5.73
C ILE A 83 -5.89 0.54 -5.20
N GLU A 84 -6.71 0.80 -4.18
CA GLU A 84 -7.65 -0.20 -3.68
C GLU A 84 -8.57 -0.71 -4.79
N ASN A 85 -9.11 0.21 -5.58
CA ASN A 85 -9.98 -0.15 -6.70
C ASN A 85 -9.25 -0.98 -7.76
N LEU A 86 -8.02 -0.62 -8.07
CA LEU A 86 -7.19 -1.37 -9.01
C LEU A 86 -6.98 -2.81 -8.54
N ILE A 87 -6.68 -2.99 -7.25
CA ILE A 87 -6.47 -4.31 -6.68
C ILE A 87 -7.77 -5.13 -6.76
N GLN A 88 -8.89 -4.54 -6.36
CA GLN A 88 -10.19 -5.21 -6.35
C GLN A 88 -10.64 -5.62 -7.75
N GLU A 89 -10.32 -4.82 -8.76
CA GLU A 89 -10.67 -5.10 -10.15
C GLU A 89 -9.80 -6.17 -10.79
N ASN A 90 -8.58 -6.36 -10.31
CA ASN A 90 -7.58 -7.21 -10.96
C ASN A 90 -7.16 -8.42 -10.12
N SER A 91 -7.68 -8.58 -8.92
CA SER A 91 -7.34 -9.72 -8.07
C SER A 91 -8.58 -10.25 -7.38
N SER A 92 -8.68 -11.57 -7.27
CA SER A 92 -9.70 -12.21 -6.46
C SER A 92 -9.16 -12.67 -5.10
N ASN A 93 -7.86 -12.49 -4.86
CA ASN A 93 -7.20 -12.96 -3.64
C ASN A 93 -6.36 -11.82 -3.06
N TYR A 94 -6.99 -10.95 -2.26
CA TYR A 94 -6.33 -9.78 -1.70
C TYR A 94 -6.82 -9.50 -0.29
N LEU A 95 -5.99 -8.76 0.45
CA LEU A 95 -6.33 -8.21 1.76
C LEU A 95 -5.88 -6.74 1.77
N ILE A 96 -6.82 -5.84 1.99
CA ILE A 96 -6.53 -4.41 2.09
C ILE A 96 -6.63 -4.00 3.55
N CYS A 97 -5.52 -3.53 4.11
CA CYS A 97 -5.42 -3.08 5.51
C CYS A 97 -5.37 -1.56 5.53
N ARG A 98 -6.43 -0.91 6.02
CA ARG A 98 -6.45 0.54 6.18
C ARG A 98 -5.87 0.89 7.54
N LEU A 99 -4.69 1.52 7.51
CA LEU A 99 -3.97 1.88 8.71
C LEU A 99 -4.28 3.32 9.12
N SER A 100 -4.31 3.56 10.43
CA SER A 100 -4.25 4.90 10.97
C SER A 100 -2.79 5.42 10.88
N ASN A 101 -2.46 6.53 11.54
CA ASN A 101 -1.08 7.02 11.52
C ASN A 101 -0.11 5.93 11.94
N ILE A 102 0.96 5.75 11.15
CA ILE A 102 2.02 4.82 11.51
C ILE A 102 2.96 5.54 12.46
N VAL A 103 3.02 5.06 13.69
CA VAL A 103 3.90 5.62 14.72
C VAL A 103 4.83 4.53 15.23
N GLY A 104 5.99 4.94 15.75
CA GLY A 104 6.97 4.02 16.28
C GLY A 104 8.35 4.30 15.71
N ALA A 105 9.33 3.45 16.04
CA ALA A 105 10.69 3.60 15.56
C ALA A 105 10.72 3.56 14.04
N GLY A 106 11.12 4.63 13.39
CA GLY A 106 11.15 4.75 11.96
C GLY A 106 9.83 5.15 11.33
N GLY A 107 8.77 5.31 12.11
CA GLY A 107 7.50 5.81 11.59
C GLY A 107 7.52 7.32 11.43
N ASN A 108 6.65 7.83 10.57
CA ASN A 108 6.49 9.27 10.39
C ASN A 108 5.37 9.77 11.28
N SER A 109 5.72 10.42 12.37
CA SER A 109 4.76 10.87 13.36
C SER A 109 3.92 12.07 12.91
N SER A 110 4.27 12.71 11.81
CA SER A 110 3.51 13.85 11.29
C SER A 110 2.31 13.45 10.46
N ASN A 111 2.18 12.23 10.15
CA ASN A 111 1.10 11.72 9.33
C ASN A 111 -0.26 11.75 10.02
#